data_e3a3941e54661f81e4ee9b281303de01
#
_entry.id   e3a3941e54661f81e4ee9b281303de01
#
_cell.length_a   1.000
_cell.length_b   1.000
_cell.length_c   1.000
_cell.angle_alpha   90.00
_cell.angle_beta   90.00
_cell.angle_gamma   90.00
#
_symmetry.space_group_name_H-M   'P 1'
#
loop_
_entity.id
_entity.type
_entity.pdbx_description
1 polymer ?
#
loop_
_entity_poly.entity_id
_entity_poly.type
_entity_poly.pdbx_seq_one_letter_code
_entity_poly.pdbx_strand_id
1 'polypeptide(L)'
;DTLGFAHKRAVYNDTQNPFKEGTCRAVQSDTVSHVTFEWIPNIPADGDYAVSIAYKSDTASVTDAHYKVHHAGGVTEFTVNQKMGGGTWIYLGMFHFKKGVRPDFGKVSLTNQSVSGGLVVADAARFGGGMGNMLRCLADSSLLDSVKPRSTRMLSCFATSECQTSGRARYLEAGRYWLQWAGAPTEVYRYSNGFNDYMDDYVSRGIWVN
;
A
#
# COMPACT_ATOMS: atom_id res chain seq x y z
N ASP A 1 4.24 -17.73 -13.12
CA ASP A 1 5.24 -17.97 -14.13
C ASP A 1 5.57 -16.70 -14.89
N THR A 2 6.80 -16.60 -15.24
CA THR A 2 7.52 -15.41 -15.65
C THR A 2 7.77 -15.33 -17.16
N LEU A 3 7.08 -16.15 -17.94
CA LEU A 3 7.16 -16.12 -19.39
C LEU A 3 6.66 -14.76 -19.91
N GLY A 4 7.58 -13.97 -20.41
CA GLY A 4 7.33 -12.67 -21.00
C GLY A 4 7.67 -11.46 -20.10
N PHE A 5 7.54 -11.55 -18.77
CA PHE A 5 7.98 -10.47 -17.89
C PHE A 5 9.48 -10.58 -17.57
N ALA A 6 10.28 -9.72 -18.16
CA ALA A 6 11.70 -9.66 -17.88
C ALA A 6 11.95 -9.14 -16.47
N HIS A 7 12.86 -9.79 -15.74
CA HIS A 7 13.33 -9.28 -14.46
C HIS A 7 14.24 -8.08 -14.71
N LYS A 8 13.77 -6.89 -14.35
CA LYS A 8 14.60 -5.69 -14.35
C LYS A 8 14.92 -5.29 -12.93
N ARG A 9 16.20 -5.13 -12.63
CA ARG A 9 16.62 -4.46 -11.42
C ARG A 9 16.45 -2.96 -11.68
N ALA A 10 15.40 -2.36 -11.09
CA ALA A 10 15.25 -0.90 -11.09
C ALA A 10 16.04 -0.36 -9.90
N VAL A 11 16.88 0.63 -10.15
CA VAL A 11 17.53 1.35 -9.05
C VAL A 11 16.55 2.40 -8.55
N TYR A 12 15.87 2.07 -7.46
CA TYR A 12 15.15 3.06 -6.67
C TYR A 12 16.11 3.63 -5.63
N ASN A 13 16.01 4.89 -5.30
CA ASN A 13 16.59 5.41 -4.08
C ASN A 13 15.65 5.09 -2.90
N ASP A 14 16.15 5.22 -1.67
CA ASP A 14 15.40 4.88 -0.45
C ASP A 14 14.09 5.65 -0.28
N THR A 15 13.94 6.79 -0.94
CA THR A 15 12.73 7.62 -0.93
C THR A 15 11.72 7.20 -2.00
N GLN A 16 12.14 6.47 -3.02
CA GLN A 16 11.31 6.06 -4.15
C GLN A 16 10.80 4.62 -4.05
N ASN A 17 11.47 3.78 -3.25
CA ASN A 17 11.09 2.38 -3.12
C ASN A 17 10.61 2.03 -1.70
N PRO A 18 9.30 2.05 -1.45
CA PRO A 18 8.74 1.67 -0.16
C PRO A 18 8.93 0.17 0.16
N PHE A 19 9.34 -0.65 -0.81
CA PHE A 19 9.48 -2.10 -0.67
C PHE A 19 10.92 -2.55 -0.42
N LYS A 20 11.89 -1.65 -0.48
CA LYS A 20 13.34 -1.87 -0.23
C LYS A 20 14.06 -2.82 -1.18
N GLU A 21 13.37 -3.50 -2.10
CA GLU A 21 14.00 -4.50 -2.97
C GLU A 21 14.51 -3.92 -4.30
N GLY A 22 13.94 -2.81 -4.74
CA GLY A 22 14.39 -2.07 -5.92
C GLY A 22 14.25 -2.85 -7.24
N THR A 23 13.36 -3.84 -7.29
CA THR A 23 13.17 -4.70 -8.47
C THR A 23 11.76 -4.63 -8.99
N CYS A 24 11.60 -4.67 -10.30
CA CYS A 24 10.30 -4.86 -10.95
C CYS A 24 10.47 -5.72 -12.18
N ARG A 25 9.36 -6.23 -12.72
CA ARG A 25 9.33 -6.94 -14.00
C ARG A 25 8.59 -6.09 -15.02
N ALA A 26 9.00 -6.15 -16.26
CA ALA A 26 8.34 -5.44 -17.33
C ALA A 26 8.26 -6.29 -18.59
N VAL A 27 7.23 -6.03 -19.38
CA VAL A 27 7.00 -6.67 -20.67
C VAL A 27 6.48 -5.62 -21.65
N GLN A 28 6.78 -5.79 -22.92
CA GLN A 28 6.18 -4.99 -23.98
C GLN A 28 4.68 -5.26 -24.04
N SER A 29 3.88 -4.20 -24.12
CA SER A 29 2.44 -4.33 -24.30
C SER A 29 2.08 -4.81 -25.71
N ASP A 30 0.91 -5.43 -25.79
CA ASP A 30 0.27 -5.79 -27.06
C ASP A 30 -1.22 -5.46 -26.97
N THR A 31 -1.89 -5.31 -28.09
CA THR A 31 -3.34 -5.10 -28.16
C THR A 31 -4.15 -6.31 -27.70
N VAL A 32 -3.53 -7.49 -27.77
CA VAL A 32 -4.09 -8.77 -27.29
C VAL A 32 -3.21 -9.29 -26.15
N SER A 33 -3.86 -9.83 -25.12
CA SER A 33 -3.15 -10.41 -23.97
C SER A 33 -2.46 -11.73 -24.37
N HIS A 34 -1.14 -11.78 -24.25
CA HIS A 34 -0.33 -12.97 -24.46
C HIS A 34 0.42 -13.41 -23.20
N VAL A 35 0.57 -12.50 -22.25
CA VAL A 35 1.36 -12.72 -21.04
C VAL A 35 0.58 -12.21 -19.83
N THR A 36 0.57 -13.01 -18.78
CA THR A 36 -0.07 -12.66 -17.50
C THR A 36 0.92 -12.82 -16.36
N PHE A 37 0.96 -11.85 -15.47
CA PHE A 37 1.61 -11.93 -14.17
C PHE A 37 0.56 -12.07 -13.07
N GLU A 38 0.81 -12.91 -12.07
CA GLU A 38 -0.14 -13.21 -10.99
C GLU A 38 0.51 -13.13 -9.62
N TRP A 39 -0.22 -12.52 -8.67
CA TRP A 39 0.10 -12.52 -7.24
C TRP A 39 -0.95 -13.35 -6.52
N ILE A 40 -0.53 -14.49 -5.98
CA ILE A 40 -1.41 -15.46 -5.32
C ILE A 40 -1.04 -15.49 -3.83
N PRO A 41 -1.82 -14.83 -2.96
CA PRO A 41 -1.55 -14.79 -1.53
C PRO A 41 -1.94 -16.09 -0.83
N ASN A 42 -1.36 -16.32 0.34
CA ASN A 42 -1.89 -17.27 1.32
C ASN A 42 -2.73 -16.47 2.33
N ILE A 43 -4.05 -16.49 2.15
CA ILE A 43 -5.00 -15.75 2.99
C ILE A 43 -5.13 -16.45 4.36
N PRO A 44 -4.91 -15.75 5.49
CA PRO A 44 -4.89 -16.38 6.82
C PRO A 44 -6.27 -16.78 7.33
N ALA A 45 -7.33 -16.06 6.96
CA ALA A 45 -8.70 -16.31 7.37
C ALA A 45 -9.69 -15.81 6.32
N ASP A 46 -10.90 -16.36 6.28
CA ASP A 46 -12.00 -15.79 5.48
C ASP A 46 -12.28 -14.36 5.94
N GLY A 47 -12.45 -13.44 5.01
CA GLY A 47 -12.76 -12.04 5.36
C GLY A 47 -12.53 -11.04 4.23
N ASP A 48 -12.73 -9.78 4.57
CA ASP A 48 -12.55 -8.66 3.65
C ASP A 48 -11.13 -8.09 3.78
N TYR A 49 -10.45 -8.02 2.66
CA TYR A 49 -9.06 -7.54 2.58
C TYR A 49 -8.97 -6.37 1.61
N ALA A 50 -8.30 -5.33 2.04
CA ALA A 50 -7.90 -4.25 1.15
C ALA A 50 -6.87 -4.77 0.15
N VAL A 51 -7.10 -4.54 -1.13
CA VAL A 51 -6.14 -4.89 -2.18
C VAL A 51 -5.47 -3.64 -2.70
N SER A 52 -4.16 -3.66 -2.72
CA SER A 52 -3.34 -2.59 -3.30
C SER A 52 -2.27 -3.18 -4.20
N ILE A 53 -1.91 -2.42 -5.22
CA ILE A 53 -0.84 -2.75 -6.15
C ILE A 53 0.27 -1.71 -6.06
N ALA A 54 1.44 -2.09 -6.52
CA ALA A 54 2.56 -1.19 -6.68
C ALA A 54 3.26 -1.45 -8.02
N TYR A 55 3.82 -0.40 -8.58
CA TYR A 55 4.62 -0.43 -9.78
C TYR A 55 5.59 0.75 -9.81
N LYS A 56 6.64 0.64 -10.60
CA LYS A 56 7.50 1.77 -10.91
C LYS A 56 6.85 2.61 -12.01
N SER A 57 6.59 3.89 -11.74
CA SER A 57 6.18 4.82 -12.79
C SER A 57 7.33 5.11 -13.74
N ASP A 58 7.02 5.09 -15.02
CA ASP A 58 7.97 5.43 -16.08
C ASP A 58 7.23 6.05 -17.27
N THR A 59 7.85 7.00 -17.95
CA THR A 59 7.28 7.63 -19.15
C THR A 59 7.08 6.64 -20.31
N ALA A 60 7.86 5.55 -20.33
CA ALA A 60 7.72 4.46 -21.29
C ALA A 60 6.62 3.46 -20.94
N SER A 61 5.98 3.59 -19.76
CA SER A 61 4.91 2.69 -19.34
C SER A 61 3.59 3.00 -20.06
N VAL A 62 2.66 2.04 -20.00
CA VAL A 62 1.31 2.17 -20.53
C VAL A 62 0.42 3.07 -19.65
N THR A 63 -0.62 3.65 -20.25
CA THR A 63 -1.65 4.42 -19.53
C THR A 63 -2.89 3.61 -19.15
N ASP A 64 -2.95 2.36 -19.58
CA ASP A 64 -4.11 1.49 -19.48
C ASP A 64 -3.72 0.05 -19.10
N ALA A 65 -2.87 -0.12 -18.09
CA ALA A 65 -2.54 -1.45 -17.58
C ALA A 65 -3.77 -2.16 -16.99
N HIS A 66 -4.05 -3.39 -17.45
CA HIS A 66 -5.23 -4.15 -17.10
C HIS A 66 -4.97 -5.07 -15.90
N TYR A 67 -5.42 -4.64 -14.73
CA TYR A 67 -5.41 -5.43 -13.50
C TYR A 67 -6.77 -6.09 -13.26
N LYS A 68 -6.76 -7.32 -12.74
CA LYS A 68 -7.96 -8.03 -12.31
C LYS A 68 -7.77 -8.54 -10.89
N VAL A 69 -8.73 -8.24 -10.03
CA VAL A 69 -8.82 -8.83 -8.69
C VAL A 69 -9.82 -9.97 -8.74
N HIS A 70 -9.32 -11.20 -8.54
CA HIS A 70 -10.14 -12.40 -8.45
C HIS A 70 -10.46 -12.65 -6.97
N HIS A 71 -11.74 -12.61 -6.61
CA HIS A 71 -12.20 -12.70 -5.23
C HIS A 71 -13.44 -13.60 -5.12
N ALA A 72 -13.92 -13.87 -3.91
CA ALA A 72 -15.03 -14.79 -3.68
C ALA A 72 -16.35 -14.39 -4.38
N GLY A 73 -16.51 -13.11 -4.69
CA GLY A 73 -17.68 -12.57 -5.43
C GLY A 73 -17.51 -12.52 -6.95
N GLY A 74 -16.35 -12.93 -7.50
CA GLY A 74 -16.08 -12.89 -8.93
C GLY A 74 -14.77 -12.18 -9.29
N VAL A 75 -14.77 -11.43 -10.39
CA VAL A 75 -13.60 -10.70 -10.89
C VAL A 75 -13.96 -9.23 -11.04
N THR A 76 -13.12 -8.37 -10.46
CA THR A 76 -13.21 -6.92 -10.67
C THR A 76 -12.01 -6.44 -11.48
N GLU A 77 -12.27 -5.70 -12.54
CA GLU A 77 -11.24 -5.20 -13.45
C GLU A 77 -10.92 -3.72 -13.18
N PHE A 78 -9.64 -3.36 -13.36
CA PHE A 78 -9.12 -2.02 -13.21
C PHE A 78 -8.20 -1.66 -14.36
N THR A 79 -8.32 -0.43 -14.82
CA THR A 79 -7.39 0.18 -15.77
C THR A 79 -6.54 1.20 -15.05
N VAL A 80 -5.22 1.02 -15.10
CA VAL A 80 -4.27 1.81 -14.30
C VAL A 80 -3.25 2.50 -15.19
N ASN A 81 -3.10 3.82 -15.01
CA ASN A 81 -2.06 4.58 -15.68
C ASN A 81 -0.72 4.42 -14.97
N GLN A 82 0.18 3.63 -15.56
CA GLN A 82 1.49 3.35 -14.98
C GLN A 82 2.56 4.41 -15.27
N LYS A 83 2.21 5.51 -15.98
CA LYS A 83 3.11 6.66 -16.13
C LYS A 83 3.16 7.53 -14.87
N MET A 84 2.23 7.37 -13.97
CA MET A 84 2.10 8.15 -12.74
C MET A 84 1.67 7.29 -11.57
N GLY A 85 1.74 7.81 -10.35
CA GLY A 85 1.25 7.15 -9.13
C GLY A 85 2.14 6.01 -8.61
N GLY A 86 3.30 5.74 -9.20
CA GLY A 86 4.24 4.74 -8.70
C GLY A 86 4.98 5.19 -7.44
N GLY A 87 5.70 4.25 -6.82
CA GLY A 87 6.44 4.51 -5.59
C GLY A 87 5.59 4.47 -4.32
N THR A 88 4.34 4.06 -4.42
CA THR A 88 3.41 3.88 -3.28
C THR A 88 2.43 2.75 -3.58
N TRP A 89 1.64 2.39 -2.56
CA TRP A 89 0.54 1.45 -2.72
C TRP A 89 -0.69 2.13 -3.30
N ILE A 90 -1.12 1.68 -4.48
CA ILE A 90 -2.35 2.12 -5.15
C ILE A 90 -3.49 1.21 -4.67
N TYR A 91 -4.43 1.79 -3.95
CA TYR A 91 -5.59 1.07 -3.43
C TYR A 91 -6.60 0.78 -4.52
N LEU A 92 -6.98 -0.49 -4.68
CA LEU A 92 -7.98 -0.94 -5.66
C LEU A 92 -9.37 -1.11 -5.05
N GLY A 93 -9.46 -1.56 -3.78
CA GLY A 93 -10.74 -1.78 -3.11
C GLY A 93 -10.65 -2.78 -1.98
N MET A 94 -11.82 -3.03 -1.35
CA MET A 94 -12.03 -4.11 -0.37
C MET A 94 -12.72 -5.27 -1.06
N PHE A 95 -12.18 -6.49 -0.89
CA PHE A 95 -12.69 -7.69 -1.53
C PHE A 95 -12.71 -8.86 -0.55
N HIS A 96 -13.73 -9.70 -0.66
CA HIS A 96 -13.86 -10.90 0.17
C HIS A 96 -12.99 -12.03 -0.36
N PHE A 97 -12.09 -12.55 0.47
CA PHE A 97 -11.24 -13.69 0.15
C PHE A 97 -11.51 -14.86 1.08
N LYS A 98 -11.31 -16.05 0.56
CA LYS A 98 -11.35 -17.30 1.33
C LYS A 98 -9.95 -17.67 1.80
N LYS A 99 -9.87 -18.29 2.97
CA LYS A 99 -8.64 -18.78 3.58
C LYS A 99 -7.86 -19.70 2.65
N GLY A 100 -6.53 -19.57 2.71
CA GLY A 100 -5.56 -20.40 2.00
C GLY A 100 -5.14 -19.84 0.66
N VAL A 101 -4.40 -20.64 -0.09
CA VAL A 101 -3.95 -20.33 -1.44
C VAL A 101 -5.02 -20.74 -2.44
N ARG A 102 -5.56 -19.79 -3.19
CA ARG A 102 -6.68 -20.01 -4.13
C ARG A 102 -6.36 -19.43 -5.50
N PRO A 103 -5.67 -20.18 -6.38
CA PRO A 103 -5.26 -19.66 -7.70
C PRO A 103 -6.42 -19.23 -8.60
N ASP A 104 -7.60 -19.83 -8.43
CA ASP A 104 -8.74 -19.56 -9.29
C ASP A 104 -9.50 -18.27 -8.92
N PHE A 105 -9.63 -17.98 -7.61
CA PHE A 105 -10.45 -16.88 -7.10
C PHE A 105 -9.84 -16.15 -5.89
N GLY A 106 -8.54 -16.14 -5.75
CA GLY A 106 -7.85 -15.49 -4.63
C GLY A 106 -6.52 -14.89 -5.09
N LYS A 107 -6.54 -14.02 -6.11
CA LYS A 107 -5.33 -13.45 -6.70
C LYS A 107 -5.56 -12.08 -7.30
N VAL A 108 -4.47 -11.39 -7.58
CA VAL A 108 -4.42 -10.28 -8.53
C VAL A 108 -3.69 -10.75 -9.78
N SER A 109 -4.20 -10.42 -10.95
CA SER A 109 -3.52 -10.65 -12.22
C SER A 109 -3.32 -9.35 -12.99
N LEU A 110 -2.26 -9.28 -13.77
CA LEU A 110 -1.91 -8.20 -14.68
C LEU A 110 -1.56 -8.79 -16.02
N THR A 111 -2.20 -8.32 -17.09
CA THR A 111 -1.90 -8.77 -18.46
C THR A 111 -1.03 -7.74 -19.18
N ASN A 112 -0.37 -8.17 -20.26
CA ASN A 112 0.36 -7.24 -21.13
C ASN A 112 -0.55 -6.53 -22.16
N GLN A 113 -1.86 -6.68 -22.05
CA GLN A 113 -2.80 -6.00 -22.94
C GLN A 113 -2.77 -4.48 -22.69
N SER A 114 -2.67 -3.71 -23.77
CA SER A 114 -2.79 -2.25 -23.76
C SER A 114 -2.98 -1.73 -25.17
N VAL A 115 -3.78 -0.69 -25.29
CA VAL A 115 -3.94 0.05 -26.56
C VAL A 115 -3.06 1.30 -26.61
N SER A 116 -2.52 1.73 -25.47
CA SER A 116 -1.67 2.92 -25.37
C SER A 116 -0.23 2.69 -25.86
N GLY A 117 0.19 1.44 -25.93
CA GLY A 117 1.57 1.07 -26.25
C GLY A 117 2.57 1.41 -25.14
N GLY A 118 3.65 0.66 -25.04
CA GLY A 118 4.70 0.86 -24.05
C GLY A 118 4.97 -0.36 -23.20
N LEU A 119 5.51 -0.16 -21.98
CA LEU A 119 5.83 -1.22 -21.05
C LEU A 119 4.73 -1.40 -20.02
N VAL A 120 4.30 -2.63 -19.81
CA VAL A 120 3.51 -3.03 -18.65
C VAL A 120 4.46 -3.47 -17.55
N VAL A 121 4.35 -2.86 -16.37
CA VAL A 121 5.25 -3.07 -15.24
C VAL A 121 4.52 -3.78 -14.11
N ALA A 122 5.08 -4.89 -13.65
CA ALA A 122 4.63 -5.67 -12.51
C ALA A 122 5.68 -5.57 -11.37
N ASP A 123 5.24 -5.19 -10.18
CA ASP A 123 6.10 -5.12 -9.00
C ASP A 123 5.47 -5.91 -7.84
N ALA A 124 4.51 -5.34 -7.13
CA ALA A 124 3.94 -5.99 -5.96
C ALA A 124 2.40 -5.84 -5.89
N ALA A 125 1.77 -6.80 -5.22
CA ALA A 125 0.40 -6.69 -4.75
C ALA A 125 0.33 -6.97 -3.25
N ARG A 126 -0.52 -6.24 -2.54
CA ARG A 126 -0.74 -6.37 -1.11
C ARG A 126 -2.20 -6.69 -0.84
N PHE A 127 -2.41 -7.70 0.02
CA PHE A 127 -3.72 -8.15 0.46
C PHE A 127 -3.85 -7.89 1.96
N GLY A 128 -4.75 -7.01 2.35
CA GLY A 128 -4.81 -6.47 3.70
C GLY A 128 -3.70 -5.46 3.95
N GLY A 129 -3.36 -5.23 5.19
CA GLY A 129 -2.24 -4.37 5.57
C GLY A 129 -2.67 -3.17 6.41
N GLY A 130 -1.77 -2.20 6.48
CA GLY A 130 -1.83 -1.14 7.48
C GLY A 130 -1.36 -1.65 8.84
N MET A 131 -1.56 -0.85 9.86
CA MET A 131 -1.19 -1.21 11.23
C MET A 131 -2.28 -2.03 11.93
N GLY A 132 -3.42 -2.29 11.27
CA GLY A 132 -4.57 -2.93 11.89
C GLY A 132 -5.12 -2.11 13.06
N ASN A 133 -5.75 -2.79 14.02
CA ASN A 133 -6.25 -2.19 15.25
C ASN A 133 -5.14 -2.10 16.30
N MET A 134 -4.08 -1.36 16.02
CA MET A 134 -3.02 -1.16 16.99
C MET A 134 -3.45 -0.19 18.10
N LEU A 135 -3.05 -0.50 19.32
CA LEU A 135 -3.27 0.37 20.47
C LEU A 135 -2.52 1.69 20.29
N ARG A 136 -3.17 2.80 20.63
CA ARG A 136 -2.59 4.14 20.62
C ARG A 136 -1.87 4.44 21.93
N CYS A 137 -1.02 3.53 22.37
CA CYS A 137 -0.25 3.71 23.58
C CYS A 137 1.20 3.96 23.25
N LEU A 138 1.80 4.92 23.94
CA LEU A 138 3.24 4.96 24.04
C LEU A 138 3.66 3.77 24.92
N ALA A 139 4.39 2.84 24.33
CA ALA A 139 4.84 1.63 25.05
C ALA A 139 5.87 1.92 26.14
N ASP A 140 6.38 3.15 26.21
CA ASP A 140 7.48 3.53 27.09
C ASP A 140 7.20 4.86 27.80
N SER A 141 6.92 4.78 29.09
CA SER A 141 6.72 5.95 29.96
C SER A 141 7.99 6.80 30.10
N SER A 142 9.17 6.26 29.79
CA SER A 142 10.45 6.98 29.86
C SER A 142 10.56 8.08 28.79
N LEU A 143 9.78 7.98 27.71
CA LEU A 143 9.73 9.02 26.67
C LEU A 143 8.83 10.21 27.04
N LEU A 144 8.01 10.08 28.08
CA LEU A 144 7.13 11.15 28.57
C LEU A 144 7.92 12.27 29.28
N ASP A 145 9.07 11.95 29.88
CA ASP A 145 9.90 12.93 30.59
C ASP A 145 10.66 13.89 29.66
N SER A 146 10.80 13.55 28.40
CA SER A 146 11.53 14.36 27.42
C SER A 146 10.65 15.37 26.66
N VAL A 147 9.33 15.21 26.72
CA VAL A 147 8.37 16.09 26.04
C VAL A 147 7.57 16.87 27.07
N LYS A 148 7.97 18.12 27.36
CA LYS A 148 7.16 19.02 28.18
C LYS A 148 5.86 19.36 27.44
N PRO A 149 4.69 18.86 27.89
CA PRO A 149 3.42 19.16 27.22
C PRO A 149 3.04 20.62 27.44
N ARG A 150 2.73 21.31 26.37
CA ARG A 150 2.24 22.71 26.42
C ARG A 150 0.82 22.85 26.98
N SER A 151 0.14 21.77 27.27
CA SER A 151 -1.22 21.80 27.80
C SER A 151 -1.56 20.52 28.59
N THR A 152 -2.11 20.70 29.77
CA THR A 152 -2.58 19.64 30.69
C THR A 152 -3.69 18.75 30.07
N ARG A 153 -4.37 19.21 29.03
CA ARG A 153 -5.39 18.44 28.32
C ARG A 153 -4.81 17.31 27.47
N MET A 154 -3.57 17.42 27.00
CA MET A 154 -2.89 16.34 26.27
C MET A 154 -2.46 15.20 27.16
N LEU A 155 -2.16 15.46 28.44
CA LEU A 155 -1.76 14.42 29.40
C LEU A 155 -2.88 13.40 29.70
N SER A 156 -4.14 13.80 29.61
CA SER A 156 -5.26 12.89 29.87
C SER A 156 -5.43 11.79 28.82
N CYS A 157 -4.96 12.02 27.59
CA CYS A 157 -4.98 11.00 26.53
C CYS A 157 -3.85 9.96 26.68
N PHE A 158 -2.81 10.27 27.46
CA PHE A 158 -1.65 9.39 27.66
C PHE A 158 -1.68 8.62 28.98
N ALA A 159 -2.57 8.99 29.89
CA ALA A 159 -2.57 8.50 31.28
C ALA A 159 -3.60 7.40 31.57
N THR A 160 -4.34 6.92 30.57
CA THR A 160 -5.27 5.80 30.79
C THR A 160 -4.54 4.48 30.67
N SER A 161 -4.60 3.67 31.73
CA SER A 161 -3.98 2.34 31.83
C SER A 161 -4.55 1.31 30.84
N GLU A 162 -5.56 1.68 30.07
CA GLU A 162 -6.18 0.82 29.06
C GLU A 162 -6.19 1.50 27.72
N CYS A 163 -5.33 1.04 26.82
CA CYS A 163 -5.31 1.48 25.46
C CYS A 163 -6.48 0.87 24.69
N GLN A 164 -7.39 1.71 24.22
CA GLN A 164 -8.55 1.28 23.44
C GLN A 164 -8.30 1.41 21.94
N THR A 165 -8.81 0.45 21.19
CA THR A 165 -8.86 0.54 19.72
C THR A 165 -10.21 1.09 19.30
N SER A 166 -10.26 1.74 18.12
CA SER A 166 -11.51 2.20 17.51
C SER A 166 -12.38 1.06 16.97
N GLY A 167 -11.83 -0.15 16.88
CA GLY A 167 -12.45 -1.26 16.16
C GLY A 167 -12.29 -1.17 14.63
N ARG A 168 -11.65 -0.11 14.13
CA ARG A 168 -11.37 0.07 12.70
C ARG A 168 -9.90 -0.19 12.39
N ALA A 169 -9.62 -0.55 11.13
CA ALA A 169 -8.25 -0.60 10.66
C ALA A 169 -7.60 0.79 10.77
N ARG A 170 -6.33 0.84 11.16
CA ARG A 170 -5.61 2.09 11.43
C ARG A 170 -5.63 3.07 10.24
N TYR A 171 -5.49 2.57 9.02
CA TYR A 171 -5.50 3.41 7.82
C TYR A 171 -6.84 4.12 7.56
N LEU A 172 -7.92 3.70 8.23
CA LEU A 172 -9.22 4.37 8.17
C LEU A 172 -9.40 5.45 9.25
N GLU A 173 -8.47 5.58 10.19
CA GLU A 173 -8.60 6.48 11.34
C GLU A 173 -8.07 7.89 11.07
N ALA A 174 -6.93 8.01 10.36
CA ALA A 174 -6.31 9.32 10.10
C ALA A 174 -5.43 9.27 8.85
N GLY A 175 -5.20 10.43 8.24
CA GLY A 175 -4.42 10.55 7.00
C GLY A 175 -2.99 10.03 7.16
N ARG A 176 -2.31 10.28 8.30
CA ARG A 176 -0.96 9.75 8.57
C ARG A 176 -0.90 8.23 8.51
N TYR A 177 -1.91 7.55 9.05
CA TYR A 177 -1.96 6.08 9.06
C TYR A 177 -2.28 5.53 7.68
N TRP A 178 -3.09 6.25 6.91
CA TRP A 178 -3.32 5.92 5.52
C TRP A 178 -2.05 6.03 4.69
N LEU A 179 -1.29 7.12 4.84
CA LEU A 179 0.00 7.32 4.18
C LEU A 179 1.02 6.23 4.56
N GLN A 180 1.10 5.89 5.84
CA GLN A 180 1.93 4.79 6.31
C GLN A 180 1.53 3.45 5.69
N TRP A 181 0.23 3.18 5.65
CA TRP A 181 -0.32 1.98 5.03
C TRP A 181 -0.08 1.98 3.51
N ALA A 182 -0.21 3.13 2.86
CA ALA A 182 0.05 3.32 1.43
C ALA A 182 1.53 3.16 1.06
N GLY A 183 2.45 3.17 2.04
CA GLY A 183 3.89 3.01 1.80
C GLY A 183 4.61 4.32 1.52
N ALA A 184 4.04 5.46 1.94
CA ALA A 184 4.73 6.74 1.86
C ALA A 184 6.04 6.72 2.68
N PRO A 185 7.05 7.52 2.32
CA PRO A 185 8.28 7.66 3.10
C PRO A 185 8.02 8.09 4.54
N THR A 186 8.86 7.64 5.47
CA THR A 186 8.69 7.88 6.91
C THR A 186 8.61 9.36 7.26
N GLU A 187 9.39 10.20 6.60
CA GLU A 187 9.42 11.65 6.78
C GLU A 187 8.07 12.31 6.45
N VAL A 188 7.25 11.69 5.62
CA VAL A 188 5.92 12.22 5.26
C VAL A 188 4.94 12.07 6.43
N TYR A 189 4.92 10.94 7.13
CA TYR A 189 3.90 10.63 8.13
C TYR A 189 4.40 10.62 9.58
N ARG A 190 5.67 10.92 9.82
CA ARG A 190 6.29 10.96 11.16
C ARG A 190 7.05 12.25 11.43
N TYR A 191 6.47 13.38 11.11
CA TYR A 191 7.09 14.70 11.30
C TYR A 191 7.56 14.94 12.74
N SER A 192 6.78 14.53 13.73
CA SER A 192 7.13 14.62 15.15
C SER A 192 7.77 13.32 15.69
N ASN A 193 8.31 12.46 14.81
CA ASN A 193 8.84 11.14 15.16
C ASN A 193 7.84 10.21 15.87
N GLY A 194 6.53 10.44 15.68
CA GLY A 194 5.46 9.66 16.29
C GLY A 194 5.08 10.09 17.71
N PHE A 195 5.67 11.16 18.23
CA PHE A 195 5.32 11.67 19.57
C PHE A 195 4.01 12.44 19.61
N ASN A 196 3.54 12.94 18.47
CA ASN A 196 2.30 13.72 18.40
C ASN A 196 1.50 13.32 17.15
N ASP A 197 0.52 12.46 17.36
CA ASP A 197 -0.36 11.95 16.30
C ASP A 197 -1.07 13.08 15.53
N TYR A 198 -1.50 14.12 16.23
CA TYR A 198 -2.20 15.23 15.61
C TYR A 198 -1.26 16.04 14.69
N MET A 199 -0.06 16.34 15.16
CA MET A 199 0.93 17.06 14.34
C MET A 199 1.40 16.22 13.16
N ASP A 200 1.65 14.93 13.37
CA ASP A 200 2.02 14.03 12.31
C ASP A 200 0.92 13.94 11.23
N ASP A 201 -0.37 13.86 11.64
CA ASP A 201 -1.49 13.83 10.70
C ASP A 201 -1.67 15.18 9.98
N TYR A 202 -1.59 16.28 10.72
CA TYR A 202 -1.76 17.62 10.16
C TYR A 202 -0.69 17.98 9.12
N VAL A 203 0.58 17.72 9.45
CA VAL A 203 1.72 18.08 8.61
C VAL A 203 1.88 17.11 7.43
N SER A 204 1.55 15.83 7.61
CA SER A 204 1.70 14.80 6.57
C SER A 204 0.97 15.13 5.27
N ARG A 205 -0.17 15.81 5.37
CA ARG A 205 -0.97 16.21 4.20
C ARG A 205 -0.25 17.24 3.35
N GLY A 206 0.39 18.21 4.00
CA GLY A 206 1.19 19.23 3.31
C GLY A 206 2.46 18.66 2.68
N ILE A 207 3.16 17.80 3.39
CA ILE A 207 4.39 17.16 2.87
C ILE A 207 4.10 16.24 1.69
N TRP A 208 2.97 15.52 1.72
CA TRP A 208 2.61 14.60 0.65
C TRP A 208 2.29 15.30 -0.69
N VAL A 209 1.80 16.54 -0.63
CA VAL A 209 1.36 17.29 -1.82
C VAL A 209 2.51 18.07 -2.46
N ASN A 210 3.57 18.37 -1.74
CA ASN A 210 4.77 19.08 -2.24
C ASN A 210 5.82 18.11 -2.78
#